data_b3a693dfced5ba4ef0828a2df97d4c5d
#
_entry.id   b3a693dfced5ba4ef0828a2df97d4c5d
#
_cell.length_a   1.000
_cell.length_b   1.000
_cell.length_c   1.000
_cell.angle_alpha   90.00
_cell.angle_beta   90.00
_cell.angle_gamma   90.00
#
_symmetry.space_group_name_H-M   'P 1'
#
loop_
_entity.id
_entity.type
_entity.pdbx_description
1 polymer ?
#
loop_
_entity_poly.entity_id
_entity_poly.type
_entity_poly.pdbx_seq_one_letter_code
_entity_poly.pdbx_strand_id
1 'polypeptide(L)'
;MLPEPRIGGERVPTPTGVCRHLILVLGDQLMHDSPAFAGFDPALDRVLMIEAPGEAAHVRSHRARIALFLSAMRHFRDALRSRGWSVDHVEIDDADHDEQPGLPQRLASALVRHRPVLLRMVEPGVWRLQQGIGDVARAQSTPLDVLPDTHFLCSRAEFAAWAQKYRRSPTSSLRMEFFYREMRRRHRVLIEGDEPSGAQPEGGQWNFDADNRKGYPASGPGLIPPHEMFEPDALTREVLTLVEQRFADHPGELTHFSWPVDRQQALQALQVFVTHRLVGFGNHQDAMWTETP
;
A
#
# COMPACT_ATOMS: atom_id res chain seq x y z
N MET A 1 1.32 -44.74 4.09
CA MET A 1 2.53 -44.08 3.58
C MET A 1 2.36 -42.64 3.97
N LEU A 2 2.98 -42.22 5.07
CA LEU A 2 2.85 -40.86 5.61
C LEU A 2 3.76 -39.94 4.77
N PRO A 3 3.36 -38.68 4.46
CA PRO A 3 4.23 -37.76 3.73
C PRO A 3 5.41 -37.34 4.61
N GLU A 4 6.59 -37.28 4.01
CA GLU A 4 7.83 -36.84 4.68
C GLU A 4 7.72 -35.36 5.10
N PRO A 5 8.35 -34.97 6.23
CA PRO A 5 8.34 -33.59 6.70
C PRO A 5 9.17 -32.71 5.75
N ARG A 6 8.59 -31.60 5.30
CA ARG A 6 9.30 -30.59 4.53
C ARG A 6 10.47 -30.03 5.33
N ILE A 7 11.66 -30.15 4.77
CA ILE A 7 12.89 -29.54 5.29
C ILE A 7 12.71 -28.02 5.25
N GLY A 8 12.90 -27.39 6.40
CA GLY A 8 12.73 -25.96 6.62
C GLY A 8 13.55 -25.10 5.65
N GLY A 9 12.94 -23.97 5.26
CA GLY A 9 13.62 -22.94 4.48
C GLY A 9 14.94 -22.55 5.17
N GLU A 10 16.02 -22.54 4.40
CA GLU A 10 17.34 -22.11 4.85
C GLU A 10 17.22 -20.71 5.49
N ARG A 11 17.47 -20.66 6.79
CA ARG A 11 17.69 -19.38 7.49
C ARG A 11 18.95 -18.77 6.88
N VAL A 12 18.80 -17.71 6.11
CA VAL A 12 19.92 -16.91 5.64
C VAL A 12 20.72 -16.51 6.89
N PRO A 13 22.00 -16.85 7.01
CA PRO A 13 22.79 -16.57 8.20
C PRO A 13 22.81 -15.06 8.43
N THR A 14 22.46 -14.65 9.64
CA THR A 14 22.57 -13.24 10.07
C THR A 14 24.04 -12.85 10.04
N PRO A 15 24.49 -11.91 9.22
CA PRO A 15 25.87 -11.46 9.27
C PRO A 15 26.18 -10.91 10.66
N THR A 16 27.30 -11.29 11.23
CA THR A 16 27.85 -10.80 12.48
C THR A 16 28.37 -9.36 12.31
N GLY A 17 27.45 -8.38 12.09
CA GLY A 17 27.78 -6.99 11.89
C GLY A 17 26.72 -6.09 12.51
N VAL A 18 27.12 -4.87 12.85
CA VAL A 18 26.21 -3.83 13.37
C VAL A 18 25.17 -3.51 12.28
N CYS A 19 23.87 -3.63 12.57
CA CYS A 19 22.80 -3.17 11.69
C CYS A 19 22.75 -1.64 11.77
N ARG A 20 23.15 -0.95 10.68
CA ARG A 20 23.12 0.50 10.62
C ARG A 20 21.67 1.01 10.61
N HIS A 21 20.90 0.60 9.62
CA HIS A 21 19.48 0.93 9.52
C HIS A 21 18.64 -0.33 9.44
N LEU A 22 17.61 -0.40 10.25
CA LEU A 22 16.51 -1.33 10.06
C LEU A 22 15.37 -0.55 9.40
N ILE A 23 15.02 -0.92 8.17
CA ILE A 23 14.04 -0.21 7.38
C ILE A 23 12.71 -0.97 7.46
N LEU A 24 11.76 -0.40 8.20
CA LEU A 24 10.41 -0.97 8.31
C LEU A 24 9.59 -0.59 7.08
N VAL A 25 9.11 -1.59 6.36
CA VAL A 25 8.19 -1.43 5.22
C VAL A 25 6.83 -2.01 5.59
N LEU A 26 5.80 -1.16 5.55
CA LEU A 26 4.43 -1.55 5.82
C LEU A 26 3.77 -2.14 4.55
N GLY A 27 2.70 -2.94 4.76
CA GLY A 27 2.05 -3.66 3.68
C GLY A 27 1.37 -2.80 2.61
N ASP A 28 1.13 -1.53 2.89
CA ASP A 28 0.61 -0.52 1.95
C ASP A 28 1.70 0.40 1.37
N GLN A 29 2.99 0.12 1.63
CA GLN A 29 4.13 0.96 1.22
C GLN A 29 5.15 0.19 0.35
N LEU A 30 4.68 -0.73 -0.48
CA LEU A 30 5.50 -1.64 -1.29
C LEU A 30 6.08 -0.95 -2.54
N MET A 31 6.92 0.06 -2.34
CA MET A 31 7.50 0.89 -3.39
C MET A 31 9.00 0.64 -3.51
N HIS A 32 9.47 0.25 -4.70
CA HIS A 32 10.88 -0.08 -4.95
C HIS A 32 11.84 1.12 -4.87
N ASP A 33 11.34 2.30 -5.10
CA ASP A 33 12.01 3.60 -5.04
C ASP A 33 11.57 4.42 -3.81
N SER A 34 11.18 3.73 -2.74
CA SER A 34 10.81 4.34 -1.47
C SER A 34 11.94 5.23 -0.94
N PRO A 35 11.63 6.43 -0.42
CA PRO A 35 12.63 7.30 0.20
C PRO A 35 13.35 6.63 1.39
N ALA A 36 12.72 5.63 2.02
CA ALA A 36 13.36 4.87 3.09
C ALA A 36 14.59 4.07 2.63
N PHE A 37 14.68 3.76 1.34
CA PHE A 37 15.82 3.04 0.75
C PHE A 37 16.95 3.97 0.27
N ALA A 38 16.84 5.27 0.44
CA ALA A 38 17.89 6.19 0.04
C ALA A 38 19.19 5.86 0.78
N GLY A 39 20.27 5.60 0.02
CA GLY A 39 21.59 5.23 0.55
C GLY A 39 21.65 3.84 1.20
N PHE A 40 20.72 2.92 0.83
CA PHE A 40 20.74 1.54 1.30
C PHE A 40 22.03 0.81 0.93
N ASP A 41 22.66 0.20 1.94
CA ASP A 41 23.85 -0.63 1.79
C ASP A 41 23.54 -2.06 2.26
N PRO A 42 23.50 -3.06 1.37
CA PRO A 42 23.17 -4.43 1.75
C PRO A 42 24.09 -5.06 2.82
N ALA A 43 25.30 -4.53 2.97
CA ALA A 43 26.22 -4.99 4.00
C ALA A 43 25.89 -4.48 5.40
N LEU A 44 25.25 -3.32 5.51
CA LEU A 44 25.01 -2.60 6.75
C LEU A 44 23.53 -2.48 7.11
N ASP A 45 22.65 -2.46 6.12
CA ASP A 45 21.22 -2.20 6.30
C ASP A 45 20.38 -3.46 6.10
N ARG A 46 19.19 -3.48 6.71
CA ARG A 46 18.23 -4.57 6.57
C ARG A 46 16.83 -4.01 6.36
N VAL A 47 16.05 -4.72 5.59
CA VAL A 47 14.61 -4.46 5.46
C VAL A 47 13.86 -5.34 6.45
N LEU A 48 12.90 -4.77 7.16
CA LEU A 48 11.95 -5.48 8.02
C LEU A 48 10.55 -5.36 7.43
N MET A 49 9.90 -6.50 7.24
CA MET A 49 8.50 -6.57 6.86
C MET A 49 7.76 -7.45 7.87
N ILE A 50 6.58 -7.03 8.29
CA ILE A 50 5.80 -7.74 9.32
C ILE A 50 4.37 -7.96 8.84
N GLU A 51 3.98 -9.20 8.69
CA GLU A 51 2.58 -9.60 8.57
C GLU A 51 2.00 -9.69 9.98
N ALA A 52 1.03 -8.83 10.32
CA ALA A 52 0.42 -8.80 11.63
C ALA A 52 -1.06 -9.20 11.57
N PRO A 53 -1.48 -10.28 12.24
CA PRO A 53 -2.89 -10.70 12.25
C PRO A 53 -3.83 -9.58 12.70
N GLY A 54 -3.43 -8.80 13.71
CA GLY A 54 -4.21 -7.69 14.23
C GLY A 54 -4.49 -6.58 13.22
N GLU A 55 -3.64 -6.39 12.21
CA GLU A 55 -3.88 -5.39 11.15
C GLU A 55 -4.96 -5.88 10.17
N ALA A 56 -4.98 -7.17 9.86
CA ALA A 56 -6.01 -7.78 9.02
C ALA A 56 -7.38 -7.85 9.72
N ALA A 57 -7.37 -8.03 11.05
CA ALA A 57 -8.57 -8.22 11.88
C ALA A 57 -9.08 -6.94 12.56
N HIS A 58 -8.32 -5.84 12.56
CA HIS A 58 -8.69 -4.58 13.21
C HIS A 58 -10.06 -4.05 12.72
N VAL A 59 -10.28 -4.12 11.42
CA VAL A 59 -11.60 -4.01 10.80
C VAL A 59 -11.82 -5.30 10.04
N ARG A 60 -12.95 -5.97 10.26
CA ARG A 60 -13.28 -7.23 9.59
C ARG A 60 -13.31 -7.05 8.08
N SER A 61 -12.18 -7.27 7.46
CA SER A 61 -11.96 -7.04 6.03
C SER A 61 -12.37 -8.24 5.19
N HIS A 62 -12.72 -8.00 3.92
CA HIS A 62 -12.96 -9.07 2.96
C HIS A 62 -11.71 -9.93 2.75
N ARG A 63 -11.85 -11.25 2.68
CA ARG A 63 -10.72 -12.19 2.53
C ARG A 63 -9.83 -11.89 1.32
N ALA A 64 -10.41 -11.47 0.18
CA ALA A 64 -9.63 -11.11 -1.00
C ALA A 64 -8.69 -9.90 -0.74
N ARG A 65 -9.10 -8.93 0.10
CA ARG A 65 -8.21 -7.83 0.50
C ARG A 65 -7.03 -8.34 1.32
N ILE A 66 -7.27 -9.25 2.27
CA ILE A 66 -6.20 -9.84 3.09
C ILE A 66 -5.24 -10.63 2.19
N ALA A 67 -5.77 -11.44 1.28
CA ALA A 67 -4.98 -12.21 0.32
C ALA A 67 -4.12 -11.30 -0.57
N LEU A 68 -4.68 -10.18 -1.07
CA LEU A 68 -3.93 -9.20 -1.85
C LEU A 68 -2.75 -8.65 -1.07
N PHE A 69 -2.96 -8.17 0.17
CA PHE A 69 -1.90 -7.57 0.96
C PHE A 69 -0.78 -8.57 1.28
N LEU A 70 -1.13 -9.77 1.74
CA LEU A 70 -0.14 -10.79 2.07
C LEU A 70 0.63 -11.26 0.82
N SER A 71 -0.07 -11.50 -0.29
CA SER A 71 0.58 -11.85 -1.55
C SER A 71 1.53 -10.76 -2.02
N ALA A 72 1.08 -9.50 -2.04
CA ALA A 72 1.90 -8.38 -2.46
C ALA A 72 3.14 -8.18 -1.56
N MET A 73 3.01 -8.33 -0.24
CA MET A 73 4.13 -8.27 0.68
C MET A 73 5.16 -9.36 0.38
N ARG A 74 4.73 -10.60 0.16
CA ARG A 74 5.62 -11.73 -0.12
C ARG A 74 6.31 -11.59 -1.47
N HIS A 75 5.61 -11.15 -2.50
CA HIS A 75 6.22 -10.82 -3.81
C HIS A 75 7.24 -9.68 -3.70
N PHE A 76 6.92 -8.65 -2.96
CA PHE A 76 7.84 -7.53 -2.74
C PHE A 76 9.10 -7.97 -1.96
N ARG A 77 8.96 -8.78 -0.92
CA ARG A 77 10.06 -9.42 -0.22
C ARG A 77 11.00 -10.15 -1.19
N ASP A 78 10.43 -10.98 -2.06
CA ASP A 78 11.20 -11.79 -3.00
C ASP A 78 11.89 -10.92 -4.05
N ALA A 79 11.23 -9.85 -4.50
CA ALA A 79 11.82 -8.86 -5.38
C ALA A 79 13.01 -8.12 -4.72
N LEU A 80 12.95 -7.80 -3.44
CA LEU A 80 14.08 -7.20 -2.71
C LEU A 80 15.21 -8.22 -2.50
N ARG A 81 14.89 -9.46 -2.13
CA ARG A 81 15.87 -10.54 -1.99
C ARG A 81 16.60 -10.85 -3.29
N SER A 82 15.91 -10.80 -4.44
CA SER A 82 16.53 -10.98 -5.76
C SER A 82 17.56 -9.91 -6.11
N ARG A 83 17.50 -8.73 -5.46
CA ARG A 83 18.51 -7.68 -5.54
C ARG A 83 19.70 -7.89 -4.60
N GLY A 84 19.74 -8.99 -3.87
CA GLY A 84 20.76 -9.27 -2.86
C GLY A 84 20.54 -8.53 -1.54
N TRP A 85 19.35 -7.99 -1.29
CA TRP A 85 19.04 -7.29 -0.05
C TRP A 85 18.67 -8.27 1.07
N SER A 86 19.12 -7.98 2.27
CA SER A 86 18.72 -8.73 3.47
C SER A 86 17.35 -8.28 3.91
N VAL A 87 16.36 -9.17 3.79
CA VAL A 87 14.97 -8.91 4.20
C VAL A 87 14.59 -9.89 5.31
N ASP A 88 14.36 -9.34 6.51
CA ASP A 88 13.71 -10.05 7.62
C ASP A 88 12.19 -9.89 7.44
N HIS A 89 11.53 -10.97 7.10
CA HIS A 89 10.09 -10.99 6.90
C HIS A 89 9.46 -11.88 7.98
N VAL A 90 8.72 -11.26 8.86
CA VAL A 90 7.98 -11.95 9.92
C VAL A 90 6.61 -12.32 9.35
N GLU A 91 6.45 -13.57 8.98
CA GLU A 91 5.21 -14.08 8.39
C GLU A 91 4.13 -14.28 9.47
N ILE A 92 2.87 -14.29 9.05
CA ILE A 92 1.73 -14.40 9.97
C ILE A 92 1.73 -15.72 10.73
N ASP A 93 2.33 -16.78 10.14
CA ASP A 93 2.39 -18.14 10.66
C ASP A 93 3.68 -18.45 11.42
N ASP A 94 4.59 -17.48 11.55
CA ASP A 94 5.83 -17.73 12.28
C ASP A 94 5.53 -18.21 13.70
N ALA A 95 5.90 -19.47 13.94
CA ALA A 95 5.53 -20.26 15.12
C ALA A 95 6.19 -19.80 16.43
N ASP A 96 7.09 -18.83 16.39
CA ASP A 96 7.78 -18.32 17.57
C ASP A 96 6.86 -17.45 18.47
N HIS A 97 5.55 -17.36 18.14
CA HIS A 97 4.61 -16.52 18.84
C HIS A 97 3.27 -17.23 19.09
N ASP A 98 3.19 -17.97 20.19
CA ASP A 98 1.98 -18.67 20.66
C ASP A 98 0.76 -17.75 20.87
N GLU A 99 0.96 -16.43 21.00
CA GLU A 99 -0.08 -15.42 21.22
C GLU A 99 -0.11 -14.44 20.05
N GLN A 100 -0.55 -14.76 18.90
CA GLN A 100 -0.76 -13.88 17.73
C GLN A 100 -0.35 -12.40 17.96
N PRO A 101 0.92 -12.10 18.18
CA PRO A 101 1.34 -10.77 18.58
C PRO A 101 1.08 -9.79 17.43
N GLY A 102 0.60 -8.60 17.79
CA GLY A 102 0.41 -7.52 16.85
C GLY A 102 1.74 -6.95 16.30
N LEU A 103 1.63 -6.00 15.39
CA LEU A 103 2.80 -5.32 14.83
C LEU A 103 3.75 -4.73 15.90
N PRO A 104 3.26 -4.09 17.00
CA PRO A 104 4.15 -3.55 18.03
C PRO A 104 5.05 -4.60 18.70
N GLN A 105 4.50 -5.76 19.05
CA GLN A 105 5.26 -6.83 19.72
C GLN A 105 6.29 -7.47 18.77
N ARG A 106 5.89 -7.72 17.51
CA ARG A 106 6.79 -8.25 16.48
C ARG A 106 7.91 -7.26 16.15
N LEU A 107 7.61 -5.97 16.08
CA LEU A 107 8.61 -4.91 15.93
C LEU A 107 9.59 -4.87 17.10
N ALA A 108 9.09 -4.93 18.34
CA ALA A 108 9.95 -4.95 19.53
C ALA A 108 10.93 -6.13 19.49
N SER A 109 10.46 -7.32 19.16
CA SER A 109 11.30 -8.51 19.01
C SER A 109 12.37 -8.33 17.90
N ALA A 110 12.01 -7.70 16.77
CA ALA A 110 12.96 -7.41 15.70
C ALA A 110 14.02 -6.39 16.12
N LEU A 111 13.65 -5.34 16.87
CA LEU A 111 14.60 -4.35 17.39
C LEU A 111 15.59 -4.98 18.37
N VAL A 112 15.13 -5.87 19.24
CA VAL A 112 16.01 -6.62 20.16
C VAL A 112 16.98 -7.54 19.38
N ARG A 113 16.48 -8.18 18.32
CA ARG A 113 17.28 -9.12 17.49
C ARG A 113 18.36 -8.39 16.71
N HIS A 114 17.99 -7.31 16.01
CA HIS A 114 18.88 -6.61 15.08
C HIS A 114 19.72 -5.52 15.72
N ARG A 115 19.26 -4.94 16.84
CA ARG A 115 19.90 -3.81 17.55
C ARG A 115 20.37 -2.71 16.58
N PRO A 116 19.48 -2.18 15.73
CA PRO A 116 19.86 -1.20 14.74
C PRO A 116 20.30 0.11 15.38
N VAL A 117 21.21 0.82 14.73
CA VAL A 117 21.56 2.20 15.13
C VAL A 117 20.38 3.13 14.90
N LEU A 118 19.56 2.86 13.86
CA LEU A 118 18.40 3.67 13.49
C LEU A 118 17.29 2.78 12.93
N LEU A 119 16.07 2.93 13.44
CA LEU A 119 14.86 2.45 12.78
C LEU A 119 14.40 3.52 11.80
N ARG A 120 14.26 3.16 10.51
CA ARG A 120 13.80 4.08 9.45
C ARG A 120 12.52 3.57 8.84
N MET A 121 11.58 4.48 8.54
CA MET A 121 10.33 4.15 7.88
C MET A 121 9.78 5.34 7.09
N VAL A 122 8.86 5.07 6.18
CA VAL A 122 8.00 6.09 5.60
C VAL A 122 6.80 6.33 6.52
N GLU A 123 6.33 7.57 6.58
CA GLU A 123 5.16 7.96 7.38
C GLU A 123 3.96 7.07 7.05
N PRO A 124 3.36 6.36 8.05
CA PRO A 124 2.22 5.49 7.79
C PRO A 124 0.94 6.30 7.57
N GLY A 125 0.07 5.81 6.69
CA GLY A 125 -1.24 6.41 6.46
C GLY A 125 -2.19 6.36 7.67
N VAL A 126 -1.89 5.51 8.65
CA VAL A 126 -2.72 5.27 9.85
C VAL A 126 -2.04 5.84 11.10
N TRP A 127 -2.68 6.83 11.71
CA TRP A 127 -2.17 7.49 12.94
C TRP A 127 -1.86 6.51 14.08
N ARG A 128 -2.70 5.52 14.31
CA ARG A 128 -2.50 4.49 15.32
C ARG A 128 -1.17 3.75 15.14
N LEU A 129 -0.83 3.40 13.88
CA LEU A 129 0.44 2.74 13.57
C LEU A 129 1.62 3.65 13.84
N GLN A 130 1.54 4.91 13.46
CA GLN A 130 2.60 5.88 13.70
C GLN A 130 2.90 6.02 15.20
N GLN A 131 1.86 6.14 16.03
CA GLN A 131 2.01 6.21 17.49
C GLN A 131 2.59 4.91 18.04
N GLY A 132 2.01 3.75 17.69
CA GLY A 132 2.46 2.46 18.21
C GLY A 132 3.92 2.13 17.86
N ILE A 133 4.35 2.42 16.62
CA ILE A 133 5.75 2.23 16.21
C ILE A 133 6.68 3.18 16.97
N GLY A 134 6.27 4.45 17.14
CA GLY A 134 7.03 5.43 17.91
C GLY A 134 7.19 5.04 19.39
N ASP A 135 6.13 4.49 20.00
CA ASP A 135 6.17 4.01 21.38
C ASP A 135 7.12 2.81 21.54
N VAL A 136 7.08 1.85 20.60
CA VAL A 136 8.01 0.72 20.59
C VAL A 136 9.44 1.17 20.41
N ALA A 137 9.73 2.05 19.45
CA ALA A 137 11.08 2.56 19.22
C ALA A 137 11.63 3.26 20.46
N ARG A 138 10.80 4.07 21.13
CA ARG A 138 11.15 4.74 22.39
C ARG A 138 11.40 3.75 23.52
N ALA A 139 10.54 2.75 23.70
CA ALA A 139 10.69 1.73 24.72
C ALA A 139 11.97 0.89 24.55
N GLN A 140 12.39 0.67 23.29
CA GLN A 140 13.63 -0.04 22.94
C GLN A 140 14.85 0.89 22.84
N SER A 141 14.69 2.18 23.17
CA SER A 141 15.78 3.18 23.05
C SER A 141 16.41 3.23 21.66
N THR A 142 15.63 2.94 20.61
CA THR A 142 16.07 2.95 19.21
C THR A 142 15.65 4.27 18.58
N PRO A 143 16.59 5.08 18.02
CA PRO A 143 16.23 6.26 17.25
C PRO A 143 15.30 5.93 16.10
N LEU A 144 14.31 6.79 15.83
CA LEU A 144 13.33 6.61 14.74
C LEU A 144 13.41 7.77 13.76
N ASP A 145 13.62 7.44 12.50
CA ASP A 145 13.60 8.35 11.35
C ASP A 145 12.33 8.09 10.52
N VAL A 146 11.43 9.07 10.48
CA VAL A 146 10.15 8.98 9.74
C VAL A 146 10.23 9.93 8.55
N LEU A 147 10.27 9.35 7.37
CA LEU A 147 10.36 10.06 6.10
C LEU A 147 8.96 10.37 5.53
N PRO A 148 8.79 11.46 4.79
CA PRO A 148 7.53 11.75 4.12
C PRO A 148 7.12 10.63 3.16
N ASP A 149 5.81 10.36 3.11
CA ASP A 149 5.24 9.43 2.12
C ASP A 149 5.18 10.11 0.73
N THR A 150 5.87 9.51 -0.23
CA THR A 150 5.94 9.99 -1.62
C THR A 150 4.91 9.32 -2.55
N HIS A 151 4.03 8.46 -2.04
CA HIS A 151 2.86 7.97 -2.79
C HIS A 151 1.86 9.08 -3.10
N PHE A 152 1.83 10.11 -2.28
CA PHE A 152 0.96 11.26 -2.46
C PHE A 152 1.74 12.43 -3.07
N LEU A 153 1.10 13.14 -4.00
CA LEU A 153 1.67 14.31 -4.66
C LEU A 153 1.83 15.52 -3.72
N CYS A 154 1.33 15.45 -2.52
CA CYS A 154 1.39 16.49 -1.50
C CYS A 154 1.59 15.86 -0.12
N SER A 155 2.62 16.29 0.57
CA SER A 155 2.87 15.88 1.96
C SER A 155 1.87 16.51 2.92
N ARG A 156 1.73 15.93 4.11
CA ARG A 156 0.88 16.51 5.18
C ARG A 156 1.32 17.92 5.58
N ALA A 157 2.61 18.18 5.60
CA ALA A 157 3.15 19.51 5.93
C ALA A 157 2.77 20.55 4.86
N GLU A 158 2.88 20.19 3.58
CA GLU A 158 2.48 21.06 2.47
C GLU A 158 0.97 21.32 2.48
N PHE A 159 0.17 20.29 2.72
CA PHE A 159 -1.28 20.47 2.87
C PHE A 159 -1.62 21.36 4.06
N ALA A 160 -0.97 21.19 5.20
CA ALA A 160 -1.18 22.03 6.37
C ALA A 160 -0.84 23.49 6.09
N ALA A 161 0.28 23.76 5.39
CA ALA A 161 0.67 25.11 4.98
C ALA A 161 -0.37 25.73 4.02
N TRP A 162 -0.83 24.95 3.02
CA TRP A 162 -1.90 25.40 2.14
C TRP A 162 -3.20 25.67 2.91
N ALA A 163 -3.60 24.77 3.80
CA ALA A 163 -4.80 24.91 4.60
C ALA A 163 -4.78 26.17 5.48
N GLN A 164 -3.64 26.48 6.11
CA GLN A 164 -3.46 27.70 6.90
C GLN A 164 -3.62 28.96 6.05
N LYS A 165 -3.07 28.97 4.84
CA LYS A 165 -3.16 30.10 3.91
C LYS A 165 -4.60 30.39 3.46
N TYR A 166 -5.40 29.32 3.23
CA TYR A 166 -6.75 29.46 2.66
C TYR A 166 -7.87 29.41 3.71
N ARG A 167 -7.57 29.06 4.95
CA ARG A 167 -8.55 29.06 6.04
C ARG A 167 -8.82 30.49 6.52
N ARG A 168 -10.04 30.95 6.30
CA ARG A 168 -10.44 32.32 6.69
C ARG A 168 -10.73 32.46 8.19
N SER A 169 -11.18 31.38 8.86
CA SER A 169 -11.42 31.31 10.29
C SER A 169 -11.24 29.86 10.78
N PRO A 170 -11.10 29.62 12.08
CA PRO A 170 -10.98 28.26 12.63
C PRO A 170 -12.16 27.34 12.27
N THR A 171 -13.34 27.91 12.05
CA THR A 171 -14.58 27.19 11.72
C THR A 171 -14.88 27.13 10.22
N SER A 172 -14.08 27.78 9.36
CA SER A 172 -14.32 27.76 7.92
C SER A 172 -13.92 26.39 7.34
N SER A 173 -14.81 25.84 6.50
CA SER A 173 -14.50 24.62 5.74
C SER A 173 -13.54 24.92 4.60
N LEU A 174 -12.60 24.00 4.36
CA LEU A 174 -11.77 23.98 3.16
C LEU A 174 -12.52 23.22 2.05
N ARG A 175 -12.50 23.77 0.85
CA ARG A 175 -13.07 23.10 -0.31
C ARG A 175 -11.97 22.36 -1.07
N MET A 176 -12.15 21.05 -1.24
CA MET A 176 -11.21 20.19 -1.99
C MET A 176 -11.02 20.67 -3.43
N GLU A 177 -12.04 21.25 -4.04
CA GLU A 177 -11.96 21.83 -5.38
C GLU A 177 -10.81 22.85 -5.52
N PHE A 178 -10.60 23.71 -4.53
CA PHE A 178 -9.51 24.70 -4.58
C PHE A 178 -8.15 24.06 -4.41
N PHE A 179 -8.04 23.06 -3.54
CA PHE A 179 -6.82 22.27 -3.39
C PHE A 179 -6.50 21.48 -4.65
N TYR A 180 -7.48 20.82 -5.25
CA TYR A 180 -7.34 20.11 -6.51
C TYR A 180 -6.82 21.02 -7.63
N ARG A 181 -7.36 22.23 -7.80
CA ARG A 181 -6.87 23.22 -8.79
C ARG A 181 -5.42 23.62 -8.51
N GLU A 182 -5.06 23.82 -7.25
CA GLU A 182 -3.68 24.13 -6.84
C GLU A 182 -2.74 23.01 -7.23
N MET A 183 -3.10 21.77 -6.92
CA MET A 183 -2.31 20.59 -7.25
C MET A 183 -2.15 20.41 -8.76
N ARG A 184 -3.22 20.59 -9.54
CA ARG A 184 -3.16 20.53 -11.00
C ARG A 184 -2.17 21.57 -11.56
N ARG A 185 -2.23 22.81 -11.09
CA ARG A 185 -1.28 23.87 -11.50
C ARG A 185 0.14 23.53 -11.11
N ARG A 186 0.35 23.11 -9.87
CA ARG A 186 1.66 22.76 -9.32
C ARG A 186 2.34 21.63 -10.11
N HIS A 187 1.58 20.59 -10.43
CA HIS A 187 2.08 19.40 -11.12
C HIS A 187 1.86 19.44 -12.64
N ARG A 188 1.27 20.51 -13.15
CA ARG A 188 0.97 20.70 -14.57
C ARG A 188 0.16 19.53 -15.18
N VAL A 189 -0.83 19.05 -14.45
CA VAL A 189 -1.69 17.94 -14.88
C VAL A 189 -2.92 18.52 -15.56
N LEU A 190 -3.13 18.18 -16.84
CA LEU A 190 -4.23 18.66 -17.69
C LEU A 190 -4.36 20.20 -17.66
N ILE A 191 -3.22 20.88 -17.84
CA ILE A 191 -3.09 22.33 -17.85
C ILE A 191 -2.51 22.79 -19.18
N GLU A 192 -3.16 23.74 -19.80
CA GLU A 192 -2.68 24.44 -21.00
C GLU A 192 -1.95 25.73 -20.63
N GLY A 193 -0.98 26.13 -21.47
CA GLY A 193 -0.17 27.34 -21.27
C GLY A 193 1.09 27.10 -20.45
N ASP A 194 2.13 27.88 -20.72
CA ASP A 194 3.48 27.74 -20.13
C ASP A 194 3.67 28.57 -18.85
N GLU A 195 2.91 29.65 -18.69
CA GLU A 195 3.04 30.54 -17.54
C GLU A 195 2.16 30.13 -16.37
N PRO A 196 2.68 30.08 -15.13
CA PRO A 196 1.91 29.71 -13.94
C PRO A 196 0.70 30.64 -13.68
N SER A 197 0.82 31.91 -14.05
CA SER A 197 -0.22 32.93 -13.84
C SER A 197 -1.36 32.85 -14.86
N GLY A 198 -1.10 32.28 -16.06
CA GLY A 198 -2.06 32.14 -17.16
C GLY A 198 -2.55 30.72 -17.38
N ALA A 199 -2.09 29.76 -16.59
CA ALA A 199 -2.40 28.35 -16.74
C ALA A 199 -3.92 28.09 -16.63
N GLN A 200 -4.51 27.62 -17.72
CA GLN A 200 -5.92 27.26 -17.81
C GLN A 200 -6.07 25.73 -17.80
N PRO A 201 -7.18 25.20 -17.30
CA PRO A 201 -7.44 23.77 -17.40
C PRO A 201 -7.67 23.37 -18.86
N GLU A 202 -7.15 22.23 -19.26
CA GLU A 202 -7.48 21.61 -20.54
C GLU A 202 -9.01 21.50 -20.70
N GLY A 203 -9.51 21.87 -21.88
CA GLY A 203 -10.96 21.96 -22.14
C GLY A 203 -11.67 23.15 -21.49
N GLY A 204 -10.95 24.13 -20.94
CA GLY A 204 -11.48 25.40 -20.43
C GLY A 204 -12.27 25.33 -19.13
N GLN A 205 -12.42 24.12 -18.53
CA GLN A 205 -13.19 23.93 -17.28
C GLN A 205 -12.37 23.21 -16.21
N TRP A 206 -12.53 23.64 -14.96
CA TRP A 206 -11.90 22.99 -13.82
C TRP A 206 -12.69 21.80 -13.29
N ASN A 207 -13.98 21.75 -13.54
CA ASN A 207 -14.89 20.78 -12.96
C ASN A 207 -15.87 20.27 -14.03
N PHE A 208 -15.91 18.96 -14.19
CA PHE A 208 -16.81 18.22 -15.09
C PHE A 208 -17.77 17.32 -14.29
N ASP A 209 -17.95 17.57 -13.00
CA ASP A 209 -18.70 16.72 -12.08
C ASP A 209 -20.15 16.44 -12.53
N ALA A 210 -20.78 17.44 -13.16
CA ALA A 210 -22.11 17.28 -13.71
C ALA A 210 -22.16 16.29 -14.91
N ASP A 211 -21.08 16.21 -15.69
CA ASP A 211 -20.98 15.34 -16.85
C ASP A 211 -20.68 13.88 -16.48
N ASN A 212 -20.09 13.68 -15.28
CA ASN A 212 -19.70 12.36 -14.76
C ASN A 212 -20.85 11.59 -14.07
N ARG A 213 -22.04 12.19 -13.96
CA ARG A 213 -23.20 11.65 -13.24
C ARG A 213 -24.29 11.11 -14.17
N LYS A 214 -23.91 10.58 -15.33
CA LYS A 214 -24.86 9.99 -16.25
C LYS A 214 -25.29 8.60 -15.74
N GLY A 215 -26.62 8.39 -15.65
CA GLY A 215 -27.15 7.05 -15.42
C GLY A 215 -27.02 6.18 -16.65
N TYR A 216 -27.10 4.88 -16.48
CA TYR A 216 -27.22 3.97 -17.62
C TYR A 216 -28.60 4.08 -18.28
N PRO A 217 -28.71 3.81 -19.59
CA PRO A 217 -30.00 3.70 -20.26
C PRO A 217 -30.78 2.49 -19.70
N ALA A 218 -32.10 2.43 -19.99
CA ALA A 218 -32.95 1.33 -19.53
C ALA A 218 -32.48 -0.06 -20.00
N SER A 219 -31.67 -0.11 -21.07
CA SER A 219 -31.05 -1.33 -21.58
C SER A 219 -29.79 -1.76 -20.81
N GLY A 220 -29.42 -1.06 -19.74
CA GLY A 220 -28.25 -1.35 -18.94
C GLY A 220 -26.96 -0.73 -19.42
N PRO A 221 -25.83 -1.12 -18.82
CA PRO A 221 -24.52 -0.53 -19.09
C PRO A 221 -23.93 -0.90 -20.47
N GLY A 222 -24.57 -1.82 -21.21
CA GLY A 222 -24.04 -2.32 -22.47
C GLY A 222 -22.79 -3.20 -22.29
N LEU A 223 -21.96 -3.25 -23.34
CA LEU A 223 -20.70 -4.00 -23.28
C LEU A 223 -19.62 -3.18 -22.57
N ILE A 224 -19.34 -3.56 -21.32
CA ILE A 224 -18.21 -3.02 -20.58
C ILE A 224 -16.98 -3.91 -20.87
N PRO A 225 -15.85 -3.36 -21.33
CA PRO A 225 -14.64 -4.15 -21.52
C PRO A 225 -14.26 -4.87 -20.22
N PRO A 226 -13.86 -6.16 -20.26
CA PRO A 226 -13.48 -6.89 -19.06
C PRO A 226 -12.27 -6.24 -18.39
N HIS A 227 -12.14 -6.43 -17.08
CA HIS A 227 -10.92 -6.09 -16.38
C HIS A 227 -9.85 -7.17 -16.61
N GLU A 228 -8.60 -6.80 -16.44
CA GLU A 228 -7.50 -7.74 -16.52
C GLU A 228 -7.56 -8.74 -15.36
N MET A 229 -7.34 -10.00 -15.64
CA MET A 229 -7.35 -11.08 -14.67
C MET A 229 -5.99 -11.77 -14.67
N PHE A 230 -5.50 -12.12 -13.48
CA PHE A 230 -4.20 -12.76 -13.29
C PHE A 230 -4.39 -14.10 -12.59
N GLU A 231 -3.86 -15.16 -13.20
CA GLU A 231 -3.85 -16.48 -12.57
C GLU A 231 -2.92 -16.46 -11.35
N PRO A 232 -3.39 -16.90 -10.17
CA PRO A 232 -2.55 -17.00 -8.98
C PRO A 232 -1.33 -17.91 -9.23
N ASP A 233 -0.15 -17.43 -8.95
CA ASP A 233 1.08 -18.23 -8.96
C ASP A 233 1.18 -19.13 -7.71
N ALA A 234 2.28 -19.84 -7.55
CA ALA A 234 2.47 -20.77 -6.44
C ALA A 234 2.42 -20.06 -5.08
N LEU A 235 3.11 -18.91 -4.95
CA LEU A 235 3.14 -18.11 -3.74
C LEU A 235 1.76 -17.56 -3.40
N THR A 236 1.05 -17.02 -4.39
CA THR A 236 -0.31 -16.51 -4.20
C THR A 236 -1.26 -17.62 -3.76
N ARG A 237 -1.18 -18.83 -4.36
CA ARG A 237 -2.00 -19.99 -3.94
C ARG A 237 -1.74 -20.41 -2.49
N GLU A 238 -0.49 -20.37 -2.04
CA GLU A 238 -0.16 -20.61 -0.62
C GLU A 238 -0.85 -19.57 0.30
N VAL A 239 -0.80 -18.30 -0.08
CA VAL A 239 -1.48 -17.23 0.66
C VAL A 239 -3.00 -17.40 0.64
N LEU A 240 -3.61 -17.77 -0.48
CA LEU A 240 -5.05 -18.03 -0.56
C LEU A 240 -5.47 -19.13 0.42
N THR A 241 -4.72 -20.23 0.45
CA THR A 241 -4.96 -21.35 1.40
C THR A 241 -4.82 -20.89 2.85
N LEU A 242 -3.79 -20.11 3.15
CA LEU A 242 -3.56 -19.54 4.48
C LEU A 242 -4.74 -18.65 4.92
N VAL A 243 -5.20 -17.77 4.02
CA VAL A 243 -6.31 -16.84 4.33
C VAL A 243 -7.62 -17.59 4.52
N GLU A 244 -7.90 -18.63 3.75
CA GLU A 244 -9.08 -19.49 3.93
C GLU A 244 -9.10 -20.16 5.30
N GLN A 245 -7.95 -20.60 5.78
CA GLN A 245 -7.83 -21.27 7.07
C GLN A 245 -7.89 -20.30 8.26
N ARG A 246 -7.14 -19.21 8.19
CA ARG A 246 -6.97 -18.29 9.32
C ARG A 246 -8.05 -17.23 9.46
N PHE A 247 -8.71 -16.87 8.37
CA PHE A 247 -9.72 -15.84 8.30
C PHE A 247 -11.06 -16.37 7.80
N ALA A 248 -11.37 -17.61 8.18
CA ALA A 248 -12.60 -18.31 7.76
C ALA A 248 -13.89 -17.57 8.18
N ASP A 249 -13.83 -16.79 9.28
CA ASP A 249 -14.93 -15.97 9.79
C ASP A 249 -15.07 -14.61 9.09
N HIS A 250 -14.10 -14.23 8.24
CA HIS A 250 -14.12 -13.00 7.46
C HIS A 250 -15.01 -13.14 6.21
N PRO A 251 -15.64 -12.04 5.74
CA PRO A 251 -16.52 -12.08 4.57
C PRO A 251 -15.76 -12.34 3.28
N GLY A 252 -16.50 -12.82 2.27
CA GLY A 252 -16.04 -13.01 0.89
C GLY A 252 -15.47 -14.39 0.61
N GLU A 253 -15.24 -14.63 -0.68
CA GLU A 253 -14.73 -15.89 -1.22
C GLU A 253 -13.43 -15.63 -2.00
N LEU A 254 -12.59 -16.65 -2.14
CA LEU A 254 -11.31 -16.58 -2.84
C LEU A 254 -11.27 -17.43 -4.13
N THR A 255 -12.34 -18.17 -4.42
CA THR A 255 -12.43 -19.11 -5.55
C THR A 255 -12.06 -18.47 -6.91
N HIS A 256 -12.39 -17.20 -7.08
CA HIS A 256 -12.14 -16.43 -8.31
C HIS A 256 -11.15 -15.29 -8.10
N PHE A 257 -10.25 -15.42 -7.12
CA PHE A 257 -9.21 -14.42 -6.89
C PHE A 257 -8.28 -14.33 -8.11
N SER A 258 -8.27 -13.17 -8.74
CA SER A 258 -7.51 -12.91 -9.97
C SER A 258 -6.93 -11.49 -10.00
N TRP A 259 -6.74 -10.89 -8.82
CA TRP A 259 -6.22 -9.53 -8.71
C TRP A 259 -4.70 -9.48 -8.93
N PRO A 260 -4.18 -8.35 -9.41
CA PRO A 260 -2.73 -8.16 -9.50
C PRO A 260 -2.10 -8.14 -8.11
N VAL A 261 -1.05 -8.93 -7.91
CA VAL A 261 -0.37 -9.10 -6.61
C VAL A 261 1.07 -8.59 -6.62
N ASP A 262 1.55 -8.14 -7.77
CA ASP A 262 2.87 -7.51 -7.88
C ASP A 262 2.81 -6.23 -8.73
N ARG A 263 3.92 -5.47 -8.76
CA ARG A 263 4.01 -4.21 -9.49
C ARG A 263 3.82 -4.39 -11.00
N GLN A 264 4.31 -5.47 -11.59
CA GLN A 264 4.21 -5.70 -13.03
C GLN A 264 2.75 -5.93 -13.43
N GLN A 265 2.06 -6.80 -12.71
CA GLN A 265 0.64 -7.07 -12.91
C GLN A 265 -0.20 -5.81 -12.67
N ALA A 266 0.10 -5.04 -11.62
CA ALA A 266 -0.60 -3.78 -11.31
C ALA A 266 -0.44 -2.74 -12.43
N LEU A 267 0.74 -2.59 -13.01
CA LEU A 267 1.00 -1.69 -14.14
C LEU A 267 0.28 -2.18 -15.41
N GLN A 268 0.23 -3.48 -15.66
CA GLN A 268 -0.52 -4.07 -16.77
C GLN A 268 -2.02 -3.79 -16.61
N ALA A 269 -2.60 -4.03 -15.43
CA ALA A 269 -4.00 -3.74 -15.13
C ALA A 269 -4.31 -2.24 -15.31
N LEU A 270 -3.43 -1.35 -14.86
CA LEU A 270 -3.56 0.09 -15.06
C LEU A 270 -3.55 0.45 -16.56
N GLN A 271 -2.63 -0.13 -17.33
CA GLN A 271 -2.55 0.13 -18.78
C GLN A 271 -3.83 -0.31 -19.51
N VAL A 272 -4.35 -1.49 -19.19
CA VAL A 272 -5.62 -1.98 -19.76
C VAL A 272 -6.80 -1.08 -19.39
N PHE A 273 -6.87 -0.66 -18.13
CA PHE A 273 -7.90 0.27 -17.65
C PHE A 273 -7.84 1.60 -18.43
N VAL A 274 -6.68 2.23 -18.51
CA VAL A 274 -6.49 3.53 -19.16
C VAL A 274 -6.84 3.43 -20.66
N THR A 275 -6.44 2.33 -21.31
CA THR A 275 -6.64 2.18 -22.77
C THR A 275 -8.08 1.86 -23.13
N HIS A 276 -8.79 1.05 -22.34
CA HIS A 276 -10.05 0.46 -22.76
C HIS A 276 -11.27 0.87 -21.93
N ARG A 277 -11.07 1.36 -20.69
CA ARG A 277 -12.16 1.57 -19.73
C ARG A 277 -12.31 3.00 -19.22
N LEU A 278 -11.21 3.76 -19.16
CA LEU A 278 -11.18 5.08 -18.54
C LEU A 278 -12.22 6.05 -19.12
N VAL A 279 -12.38 6.07 -20.44
CA VAL A 279 -13.35 6.95 -21.13
C VAL A 279 -14.79 6.64 -20.71
N GLY A 280 -15.15 5.35 -20.64
CA GLY A 280 -16.47 4.91 -20.19
C GLY A 280 -16.68 5.18 -18.69
N PHE A 281 -15.66 4.97 -17.89
CA PHE A 281 -15.69 5.20 -16.45
C PHE A 281 -16.01 6.67 -16.11
N GLY A 282 -15.35 7.63 -16.79
CA GLY A 282 -15.55 9.05 -16.52
C GLY A 282 -16.99 9.52 -16.61
N ASN A 283 -17.77 8.99 -17.59
CA ASN A 283 -19.16 9.35 -17.77
C ASN A 283 -20.10 8.76 -16.70
N HIS A 284 -19.79 7.60 -16.16
CA HIS A 284 -20.67 6.78 -15.34
C HIS A 284 -20.10 6.44 -13.95
N GLN A 285 -19.15 7.24 -13.45
CA GLN A 285 -18.45 6.92 -12.19
C GLN A 285 -19.38 6.73 -10.98
N ASP A 286 -20.52 7.41 -10.97
CA ASP A 286 -21.54 7.33 -9.91
C ASP A 286 -22.74 6.46 -10.33
N ALA A 287 -22.73 5.86 -11.53
CA ALA A 287 -23.85 5.07 -12.01
C ALA A 287 -23.91 3.72 -11.29
N MET A 288 -25.11 3.30 -10.93
CA MET A 288 -25.37 2.00 -10.31
C MET A 288 -26.32 1.20 -11.19
N TRP A 289 -26.09 -0.10 -11.26
CA TRP A 289 -26.94 -1.06 -11.96
C TRP A 289 -27.15 -2.30 -11.10
N THR A 290 -28.39 -2.74 -10.98
CA THR A 290 -28.77 -3.81 -10.01
C THR A 290 -28.79 -5.21 -10.62
N GLU A 291 -28.69 -5.34 -11.95
CA GLU A 291 -28.89 -6.61 -12.67
C GLU A 291 -27.56 -7.24 -13.14
N THR A 292 -26.44 -6.58 -12.92
CA THR A 292 -25.10 -7.13 -13.18
C THR A 292 -24.23 -7.04 -11.94
N PRO A 293 -23.47 -8.09 -11.64
CA PRO A 293 -22.55 -8.09 -10.52
C PRO A 293 -21.38 -7.08 -10.67
#